data_a5187d010757e6660d6ca13f0daf5cb0
#
_entry.id   a5187d010757e6660d6ca13f0daf5cb0
#
_cell.length_a   1.000
_cell.length_b   1.000
_cell.length_c   1.000
_cell.angle_alpha   90.00
_cell.angle_beta   90.00
_cell.angle_gamma   90.00
#
_symmetry.space_group_name_H-M   'P 1'
#
loop_
_entity.id
_entity.type
_entity.pdbx_description
1 polymer ?
#
loop_
_entity_poly.entity_id
_entity_poly.type
_entity_poly.pdbx_seq_one_letter_code
_entity_poly.pdbx_strand_id
1 'polypeptide(L)'
;MGLIVCSIVPLGYPMKDIVAPLKDRKQLALMVSAGVLITFNWSTYIWAVNNGQILQTSLGYYIEPLFVCALGSLIFKEVFHIHKILAICFAAAGVLILLVYFHELPKVALILPITFATYAALKKKVKASAVISLYYENIFLMPIVIAYIVHRELAGNGALAAVDLKIYILLLFSGFVTFVPLALFAVGAKNLPLVTLGITGYLSPTITFLIGILVLHENLNKVLLIAFLVIWVGLIIFTRGEILEHRGKLSVRGKDED
;
A
#
# COMPACT_ATOMS: atom_id res chain seq x y z
N MET A 1 -13.31 7.79 -3.62
CA MET A 1 -12.57 7.92 -2.34
C MET A 1 -12.51 9.36 -1.84
N GLY A 2 -12.02 10.31 -2.61
CA GLY A 2 -11.82 11.71 -2.18
C GLY A 2 -13.06 12.38 -1.61
N LEU A 3 -14.20 12.30 -2.30
CA LEU A 3 -15.46 12.88 -1.82
C LEU A 3 -15.89 12.30 -0.46
N ILE A 4 -15.72 10.99 -0.26
CA ILE A 4 -16.07 10.31 0.99
C ILE A 4 -15.18 10.81 2.14
N VAL A 5 -13.87 10.84 1.92
CA VAL A 5 -12.91 11.31 2.94
C VAL A 5 -13.16 12.76 3.30
N CYS A 6 -13.38 13.62 2.31
CA CYS A 6 -13.67 15.04 2.53
C CYS A 6 -15.01 15.30 3.22
N SER A 7 -15.97 14.38 3.11
CA SER A 7 -17.26 14.48 3.80
C SER A 7 -17.22 13.95 5.23
N ILE A 8 -16.47 12.88 5.48
CA ILE A 8 -16.44 12.20 6.79
C ILE A 8 -15.54 12.94 7.79
N VAL A 9 -14.40 13.48 7.35
CA VAL A 9 -13.42 14.10 8.25
C VAL A 9 -14.00 15.28 9.04
N PRO A 10 -14.75 16.22 8.44
CA PRO A 10 -15.37 17.31 9.20
C PRO A 10 -16.37 16.86 10.26
N LEU A 11 -16.98 15.68 10.08
CA LEU A 11 -17.99 15.13 11.00
C LEU A 11 -17.38 14.41 12.20
N GLY A 12 -16.18 13.88 12.08
CA GLY A 12 -15.57 13.00 13.09
C GLY A 12 -14.40 13.60 13.86
N TYR A 13 -13.88 14.78 13.46
CA TYR A 13 -12.68 15.36 14.06
C TYR A 13 -12.89 16.81 14.50
N PRO A 14 -12.29 17.23 15.64
CA PRO A 14 -12.31 18.63 16.05
C PRO A 14 -11.67 19.53 14.99
N MET A 15 -12.27 20.68 14.72
CA MET A 15 -11.78 21.62 13.68
C MET A 15 -10.31 22.02 13.92
N LYS A 16 -9.88 22.11 15.18
CA LYS A 16 -8.48 22.38 15.55
C LYS A 16 -7.50 21.37 14.97
N ASP A 17 -7.87 20.08 14.95
CA ASP A 17 -7.02 18.99 14.46
C ASP A 17 -6.99 18.95 12.94
N ILE A 18 -8.11 19.32 12.31
CA ILE A 18 -8.19 19.45 10.84
C ILE A 18 -7.34 20.62 10.36
N VAL A 19 -7.35 21.76 11.06
CA VAL A 19 -6.63 22.99 10.65
C VAL A 19 -5.15 22.96 11.04
N ALA A 20 -4.77 22.16 12.06
CA ALA A 20 -3.40 22.10 12.58
C ALA A 20 -2.33 21.88 11.49
N PRO A 21 -2.50 20.98 10.51
CA PRO A 21 -1.50 20.78 9.45
C PRO A 21 -1.27 22.00 8.56
N LEU A 22 -2.23 22.90 8.40
CA LEU A 22 -2.06 24.13 7.60
C LEU A 22 -1.03 25.10 8.20
N LYS A 23 -0.79 25.00 9.52
CA LYS A 23 0.20 25.81 10.23
C LYS A 23 1.63 25.28 10.08
N ASP A 24 1.79 24.00 9.72
CA ASP A 24 3.09 23.36 9.53
C ASP A 24 3.29 23.03 8.04
N ARG A 25 3.96 23.92 7.31
CA ARG A 25 4.22 23.78 5.88
C ARG A 25 4.94 22.46 5.55
N LYS A 26 5.79 21.96 6.44
CA LYS A 26 6.50 20.69 6.23
C LYS A 26 5.55 19.51 6.30
N GLN A 27 4.66 19.48 7.28
CA GLN A 27 3.65 18.43 7.40
C GLN A 27 2.67 18.46 6.24
N LEU A 28 2.25 19.65 5.84
CA LEU A 28 1.39 19.84 4.67
C LEU A 28 2.06 19.31 3.39
N ALA A 29 3.32 19.69 3.15
CA ALA A 29 4.07 19.21 1.99
C ALA A 29 4.23 17.69 1.97
N LEU A 30 4.46 17.05 3.14
CA LEU A 30 4.53 15.59 3.24
C LEU A 30 3.20 14.93 2.82
N MET A 31 2.07 15.45 3.29
CA MET A 31 0.75 14.90 2.95
C MET A 31 0.38 15.12 1.48
N VAL A 32 0.64 16.32 0.94
CA VAL A 32 0.39 16.60 -0.49
C VAL A 32 1.28 15.71 -1.37
N SER A 33 2.57 15.58 -1.03
CA SER A 33 3.49 14.70 -1.77
C SER A 33 3.05 13.23 -1.70
N ALA A 34 2.56 12.77 -0.54
CA ALA A 34 1.99 11.45 -0.40
C ALA A 34 0.77 11.26 -1.31
N GLY A 35 -0.13 12.24 -1.37
CA GLY A 35 -1.30 12.24 -2.26
C GLY A 35 -0.91 12.17 -3.74
N VAL A 36 0.08 12.95 -4.17
CA VAL A 36 0.60 12.91 -5.54
C VAL A 36 1.19 11.53 -5.87
N LEU A 37 2.01 10.99 -4.97
CA LEU A 37 2.65 9.68 -5.18
C LEU A 37 1.63 8.54 -5.27
N ILE A 38 0.65 8.49 -4.36
CA ILE A 38 -0.35 7.43 -4.39
C ILE A 38 -1.28 7.56 -5.61
N THR A 39 -1.62 8.77 -6.02
CA THR A 39 -2.40 9.01 -7.24
C THR A 39 -1.62 8.61 -8.48
N PHE A 40 -0.34 8.93 -8.56
CA PHE A 40 0.53 8.51 -9.65
C PHE A 40 0.67 6.98 -9.69
N ASN A 41 0.88 6.35 -8.54
CA ASN A 41 0.96 4.89 -8.40
C ASN A 41 -0.31 4.21 -8.96
N TRP A 42 -1.48 4.61 -8.48
CA TRP A 42 -2.77 4.05 -8.93
C TRP A 42 -3.07 4.33 -10.40
N SER A 43 -2.74 5.53 -10.87
CA SER A 43 -2.91 5.88 -12.30
C SER A 43 -2.02 5.01 -13.18
N THR A 44 -0.78 4.76 -12.76
CA THR A 44 0.15 3.85 -13.44
C THR A 44 -0.37 2.42 -13.45
N TYR A 45 -0.90 1.95 -12.33
CA TYR A 45 -1.51 0.62 -12.22
C TYR A 45 -2.69 0.46 -13.18
N ILE A 46 -3.66 1.39 -13.11
CA ILE A 46 -4.86 1.36 -13.95
C ILE A 46 -4.48 1.43 -15.43
N TRP A 47 -3.54 2.32 -15.79
CA TRP A 47 -3.03 2.42 -17.14
C TRP A 47 -2.39 1.10 -17.61
N ALA A 48 -1.54 0.49 -16.81
CA ALA A 48 -0.86 -0.74 -17.15
C ALA A 48 -1.84 -1.91 -17.34
N VAL A 49 -2.83 -2.05 -16.46
CA VAL A 49 -3.88 -3.09 -16.58
C VAL A 49 -4.68 -2.91 -17.88
N ASN A 50 -5.09 -1.67 -18.20
CA ASN A 50 -5.84 -1.37 -19.40
C ASN A 50 -5.02 -1.53 -20.71
N ASN A 51 -3.69 -1.53 -20.63
CA ASN A 51 -2.78 -1.77 -21.75
C ASN A 51 -2.20 -3.19 -21.78
N GLY A 52 -2.84 -4.14 -21.10
CA GLY A 52 -2.44 -5.56 -21.13
C GLY A 52 -1.17 -5.88 -20.34
N GLN A 53 -0.65 -4.95 -19.52
CA GLN A 53 0.58 -5.13 -18.75
C GLN A 53 0.32 -5.74 -17.35
N ILE A 54 -0.66 -6.64 -17.25
CA ILE A 54 -1.08 -7.25 -15.97
C ILE A 54 0.08 -8.00 -15.31
N LEU A 55 0.92 -8.69 -16.10
CA LEU A 55 2.09 -9.40 -15.58
C LEU A 55 3.07 -8.44 -14.88
N GLN A 56 3.33 -7.28 -15.47
CA GLN A 56 4.21 -6.28 -14.90
C GLN A 56 3.67 -5.70 -13.59
N THR A 57 2.35 -5.48 -13.51
CA THR A 57 1.71 -5.01 -12.26
C THR A 57 1.81 -6.07 -11.18
N SER A 58 1.61 -7.35 -11.52
CA SER A 58 1.73 -8.46 -10.59
C SER A 58 3.16 -8.58 -10.03
N LEU A 59 4.18 -8.52 -10.88
CA LEU A 59 5.58 -8.50 -10.46
C LEU A 59 5.88 -7.32 -9.53
N GLY A 60 5.32 -6.14 -9.82
CA GLY A 60 5.44 -4.96 -8.97
C GLY A 60 4.98 -5.23 -7.55
N TYR A 61 3.85 -5.89 -7.35
CA TYR A 61 3.35 -6.25 -6.02
C TYR A 61 4.21 -7.28 -5.28
N TYR A 62 4.92 -8.17 -5.99
CA TYR A 62 5.88 -9.06 -5.33
C TYR A 62 7.17 -8.34 -4.91
N ILE A 63 7.57 -7.32 -5.66
CA ILE A 63 8.78 -6.53 -5.38
C ILE A 63 8.50 -5.46 -4.31
N GLU A 64 7.28 -4.95 -4.22
CA GLU A 64 6.87 -3.83 -3.36
C GLU A 64 7.27 -4.01 -1.89
N PRO A 65 7.01 -5.16 -1.22
CA PRO A 65 7.41 -5.36 0.17
C PRO A 65 8.91 -5.22 0.40
N LEU A 66 9.75 -5.65 -0.56
CA LEU A 66 11.21 -5.50 -0.46
C LEU A 66 11.63 -4.02 -0.51
N PHE A 67 11.00 -3.20 -1.37
CA PHE A 67 11.27 -1.76 -1.42
C PHE A 67 10.83 -1.05 -0.14
N VAL A 68 9.69 -1.45 0.45
CA VAL A 68 9.24 -0.91 1.74
C VAL A 68 10.25 -1.25 2.85
N CYS A 69 10.75 -2.50 2.90
CA CYS A 69 11.80 -2.91 3.83
C CYS A 69 13.10 -2.13 3.62
N ALA A 70 13.52 -1.97 2.36
CA ALA A 70 14.73 -1.23 2.02
C ALA A 70 14.64 0.23 2.49
N LEU A 71 13.53 0.92 2.26
CA LEU A 71 13.33 2.29 2.73
C LEU A 71 13.22 2.38 4.25
N GLY A 72 12.64 1.39 4.91
CA GLY A 72 12.62 1.28 6.38
C GLY A 72 14.04 1.27 6.96
N SER A 73 14.91 0.46 6.36
CA SER A 73 16.33 0.38 6.74
C SER A 73 17.07 1.68 6.43
N LEU A 74 16.99 2.15 5.18
CA LEU A 74 17.84 3.26 4.70
C LEU A 74 17.45 4.60 5.32
N ILE A 75 16.14 4.88 5.44
CA ILE A 75 15.64 6.20 5.88
C ILE A 75 15.46 6.24 7.39
N PHE A 76 14.94 5.16 7.99
CA PHE A 76 14.59 5.14 9.41
C PHE A 76 15.62 4.40 10.27
N LYS A 77 16.66 3.82 9.64
CA LYS A 77 17.72 3.06 10.33
C LYS A 77 17.14 2.00 11.26
N GLU A 78 16.06 1.35 10.80
CA GLU A 78 15.40 0.31 11.58
C GLU A 78 16.35 -0.87 11.82
N VAL A 79 16.39 -1.34 13.07
CA VAL A 79 17.28 -2.44 13.46
C VAL A 79 16.70 -3.76 12.91
N PHE A 80 17.57 -4.52 12.25
CA PHE A 80 17.24 -5.83 11.75
C PHE A 80 17.64 -6.91 12.75
N HIS A 81 16.64 -7.54 13.36
CA HIS A 81 16.86 -8.83 14.01
C HIS A 81 17.04 -9.92 12.95
N ILE A 82 17.78 -10.97 13.31
CA ILE A 82 18.15 -12.05 12.37
C ILE A 82 16.94 -12.65 11.62
N HIS A 83 15.80 -12.81 12.29
CA HIS A 83 14.59 -13.33 11.67
C HIS A 83 14.05 -12.41 10.56
N LYS A 84 14.22 -11.08 10.66
CA LYS A 84 13.85 -10.10 9.62
C LYS A 84 14.79 -10.19 8.42
N ILE A 85 16.10 -10.33 8.67
CA ILE A 85 17.09 -10.51 7.61
C ILE A 85 16.78 -11.79 6.82
N LEU A 86 16.58 -12.91 7.52
CA LEU A 86 16.25 -14.17 6.87
C LEU A 86 14.96 -14.07 6.05
N ALA A 87 13.91 -13.46 6.60
CA ALA A 87 12.65 -13.26 5.87
C ALA A 87 12.85 -12.46 4.58
N ILE A 88 13.63 -11.37 4.62
CA ILE A 88 13.95 -10.55 3.45
C ILE A 88 14.75 -11.34 2.42
N CYS A 89 15.73 -12.15 2.87
CA CYS A 89 16.52 -13.01 1.98
C CYS A 89 15.64 -14.04 1.26
N PHE A 90 14.74 -14.71 1.99
CA PHE A 90 13.80 -15.66 1.38
C PHE A 90 12.82 -14.95 0.42
N ALA A 91 12.30 -13.78 0.79
CA ALA A 91 11.44 -12.99 -0.08
C ALA A 91 12.17 -12.54 -1.35
N ALA A 92 13.40 -12.05 -1.22
CA ALA A 92 14.24 -11.66 -2.36
C ALA A 92 14.55 -12.85 -3.27
N ALA A 93 14.83 -14.05 -2.71
CA ALA A 93 15.02 -15.26 -3.48
C ALA A 93 13.76 -15.66 -4.27
N GLY A 94 12.57 -15.61 -3.64
CA GLY A 94 11.30 -15.86 -4.31
C GLY A 94 11.02 -14.88 -5.45
N VAL A 95 11.25 -13.58 -5.21
CA VAL A 95 11.13 -12.54 -6.26
C VAL A 95 12.13 -12.77 -7.39
N LEU A 96 13.36 -13.15 -7.07
CA LEU A 96 14.39 -13.43 -8.09
C LEU A 96 13.99 -14.62 -8.99
N ILE A 97 13.40 -15.68 -8.43
CA ILE A 97 12.85 -16.80 -9.20
C ILE A 97 11.82 -16.29 -10.22
N LEU A 98 10.93 -15.38 -9.82
CA LEU A 98 9.92 -14.81 -10.72
C LEU A 98 10.56 -13.93 -11.80
N LEU A 99 11.52 -13.07 -11.44
CA LEU A 99 12.22 -12.20 -12.39
C LEU A 99 12.98 -13.02 -13.45
N VAL A 100 13.67 -14.08 -13.04
CA VAL A 100 14.39 -14.98 -13.95
C VAL A 100 13.40 -15.73 -14.86
N TYR A 101 12.27 -16.17 -14.34
CA TYR A 101 11.26 -16.89 -15.11
C TYR A 101 10.59 -16.02 -16.18
N PHE A 102 10.26 -14.78 -15.83
CA PHE A 102 9.56 -13.90 -16.75
C PHE A 102 10.48 -13.17 -17.74
N HIS A 103 11.80 -13.24 -17.54
CA HIS A 103 12.84 -12.69 -18.43
C HIS A 103 12.71 -11.19 -18.73
N GLU A 104 11.90 -10.46 -17.99
CA GLU A 104 11.69 -9.02 -18.17
C GLU A 104 11.88 -8.28 -16.86
N LEU A 105 12.59 -7.13 -16.90
CA LEU A 105 12.55 -6.08 -15.88
C LEU A 105 11.62 -4.98 -16.40
N PRO A 106 10.32 -5.11 -16.19
CA PRO A 106 9.38 -4.18 -16.79
C PRO A 106 9.37 -2.87 -16.00
N LYS A 107 9.29 -1.75 -16.72
CA LYS A 107 9.28 -0.40 -16.12
C LYS A 107 8.20 -0.24 -15.06
N VAL A 108 7.01 -0.77 -15.33
CA VAL A 108 5.86 -0.71 -14.41
C VAL A 108 6.14 -1.48 -13.12
N ALA A 109 6.77 -2.66 -13.22
CA ALA A 109 7.11 -3.47 -12.04
C ALA A 109 8.15 -2.82 -11.13
N LEU A 110 8.85 -1.77 -11.57
CA LEU A 110 9.73 -0.95 -10.72
C LEU A 110 9.05 0.34 -10.27
N ILE A 111 8.29 1.00 -11.12
CA ILE A 111 7.61 2.27 -10.79
C ILE A 111 6.62 2.06 -9.65
N LEU A 112 5.81 0.99 -9.69
CA LEU A 112 4.80 0.72 -8.67
C LEU A 112 5.41 0.55 -7.27
N PRO A 113 6.38 -0.36 -7.03
CA PRO A 113 6.95 -0.53 -5.70
C PRO A 113 7.75 0.67 -5.21
N ILE A 114 8.47 1.38 -6.08
CA ILE A 114 9.23 2.56 -5.69
C ILE A 114 8.29 3.67 -5.21
N THR A 115 7.24 3.96 -5.96
CA THR A 115 6.28 5.01 -5.62
C THR A 115 5.49 4.66 -4.36
N PHE A 116 5.05 3.40 -4.21
CA PHE A 116 4.33 2.96 -3.03
C PHE A 116 5.22 2.91 -1.77
N ALA A 117 6.43 2.40 -1.87
CA ALA A 117 7.36 2.38 -0.75
C ALA A 117 7.73 3.81 -0.29
N THR A 118 7.90 4.74 -1.25
CA THR A 118 8.11 6.16 -0.94
C THR A 118 6.88 6.76 -0.25
N TYR A 119 5.67 6.45 -0.73
CA TYR A 119 4.42 6.81 -0.06
C TYR A 119 4.38 6.30 1.39
N ALA A 120 4.69 5.02 1.63
CA ALA A 120 4.74 4.44 2.97
C ALA A 120 5.74 5.17 3.88
N ALA A 121 6.93 5.52 3.37
CA ALA A 121 7.93 6.29 4.09
C ALA A 121 7.46 7.71 4.43
N LEU A 122 6.74 8.39 3.53
CA LEU A 122 6.13 9.69 3.81
C LEU A 122 5.05 9.57 4.89
N LYS A 123 4.17 8.57 4.80
CA LYS A 123 3.12 8.32 5.81
C LYS A 123 3.71 8.14 7.20
N LYS A 124 4.83 7.45 7.33
CA LYS A 124 5.53 7.27 8.62
C LYS A 124 6.02 8.60 9.22
N LYS A 125 6.35 9.61 8.39
CA LYS A 125 6.80 10.94 8.82
C LYS A 125 5.66 11.91 9.15
N VAL A 126 4.43 11.61 8.73
CA VAL A 126 3.26 12.46 8.98
C VAL A 126 2.83 12.36 10.45
N LYS A 127 2.68 13.50 11.12
CA LYS A 127 2.25 13.58 12.54
C LYS A 127 0.73 13.51 12.71
N ALA A 128 -0.02 14.03 11.73
CA ALA A 128 -1.49 14.02 11.76
C ALA A 128 -2.04 12.59 11.81
N SER A 129 -3.29 12.42 12.25
CA SER A 129 -3.95 11.11 12.23
C SER A 129 -4.01 10.55 10.80
N ALA A 130 -4.16 9.23 10.67
CA ALA A 130 -4.22 8.57 9.36
C ALA A 130 -5.33 9.16 8.47
N VAL A 131 -6.50 9.42 9.06
CA VAL A 131 -7.67 9.94 8.36
C VAL A 131 -7.49 11.41 7.93
N ILE A 132 -6.94 12.26 8.82
CA ILE A 132 -6.61 13.65 8.48
C ILE A 132 -5.54 13.70 7.38
N SER A 133 -4.54 12.82 7.42
CA SER A 133 -3.55 12.73 6.34
C SER A 133 -4.21 12.40 5.00
N LEU A 134 -5.10 11.40 4.96
CA LEU A 134 -5.85 11.05 3.75
C LEU A 134 -6.75 12.18 3.26
N TYR A 135 -7.34 12.95 4.18
CA TYR A 135 -8.11 14.14 3.83
C TYR A 135 -7.27 15.14 3.03
N TYR A 136 -6.07 15.48 3.52
CA TYR A 136 -5.17 16.42 2.83
C TYR A 136 -4.63 15.86 1.52
N GLU A 137 -4.34 14.58 1.45
CA GLU A 137 -3.93 13.88 0.21
C GLU A 137 -4.98 14.00 -0.90
N ASN A 138 -6.27 14.02 -0.52
CA ASN A 138 -7.37 14.11 -1.47
C ASN A 138 -7.80 15.55 -1.78
N ILE A 139 -7.91 16.43 -0.77
CA ILE A 139 -8.49 17.76 -0.97
C ILE A 139 -7.67 18.63 -1.92
N PHE A 140 -6.35 18.51 -1.89
CA PHE A 140 -5.47 19.26 -2.80
C PHE A 140 -5.49 18.73 -4.24
N LEU A 141 -5.79 17.47 -4.45
CA LEU A 141 -5.90 16.86 -5.78
C LEU A 141 -7.32 16.95 -6.35
N MET A 142 -8.32 17.13 -5.48
CA MET A 142 -9.74 17.16 -5.87
C MET A 142 -10.06 18.19 -6.96
N PRO A 143 -9.56 19.44 -6.92
CA PRO A 143 -9.84 20.40 -7.99
C PRO A 143 -9.36 19.94 -9.36
N ILE A 144 -8.19 19.28 -9.42
CA ILE A 144 -7.62 18.74 -10.67
C ILE A 144 -8.49 17.59 -11.18
N VAL A 145 -8.91 16.69 -10.29
CA VAL A 145 -9.76 15.55 -10.64
C VAL A 145 -11.14 16.03 -11.11
N ILE A 146 -11.74 17.00 -10.42
CA ILE A 146 -13.03 17.57 -10.81
C ILE A 146 -12.91 18.24 -12.18
N ALA A 147 -11.87 19.06 -12.40
CA ALA A 147 -11.64 19.72 -13.69
C ALA A 147 -11.50 18.69 -14.84
N TYR A 148 -10.78 17.59 -14.59
CA TYR A 148 -10.64 16.50 -15.55
C TYR A 148 -11.98 15.82 -15.86
N ILE A 149 -12.78 15.50 -14.83
CA ILE A 149 -14.11 14.87 -15.01
C ILE A 149 -15.01 15.78 -15.81
N VAL A 150 -15.10 17.09 -15.43
CA VAL A 150 -15.93 18.08 -16.13
C VAL A 150 -15.49 18.21 -17.60
N HIS A 151 -14.17 18.28 -17.85
CA HIS A 151 -13.66 18.32 -19.22
C HIS A 151 -14.08 17.10 -20.03
N ARG A 152 -14.01 15.89 -19.47
CA ARG A 152 -14.42 14.65 -20.14
C ARG A 152 -15.92 14.63 -20.43
N GLU A 153 -16.75 15.08 -19.49
CA GLU A 153 -18.21 15.17 -19.68
C GLU A 153 -18.58 16.16 -20.79
N LEU A 154 -17.96 17.37 -20.79
CA LEU A 154 -18.18 18.39 -21.81
C LEU A 154 -17.70 17.93 -23.20
N ALA A 155 -16.68 17.08 -23.27
CA ALA A 155 -16.18 16.50 -24.51
C ALA A 155 -17.04 15.31 -25.02
N GLY A 156 -18.13 14.96 -24.34
CA GLY A 156 -19.00 13.81 -24.70
C GLY A 156 -18.37 12.44 -24.45
N ASN A 157 -17.24 12.37 -23.76
CA ASN A 157 -16.52 11.15 -23.42
C ASN A 157 -16.58 10.83 -21.91
N GLY A 158 -17.52 11.45 -21.21
CA GLY A 158 -17.74 11.25 -19.79
C GLY A 158 -18.55 10.01 -19.49
N ALA A 159 -18.50 9.57 -18.23
CA ALA A 159 -19.25 8.40 -17.77
C ALA A 159 -20.59 8.78 -17.12
N LEU A 160 -20.78 10.06 -16.75
CA LEU A 160 -21.95 10.46 -15.95
C LEU A 160 -23.28 10.30 -16.69
N ALA A 161 -23.32 10.53 -17.99
CA ALA A 161 -24.53 10.34 -18.81
C ALA A 161 -24.67 8.94 -19.40
N ALA A 162 -23.62 8.10 -19.34
CA ALA A 162 -23.55 6.83 -20.07
C ALA A 162 -23.73 5.59 -19.19
N VAL A 163 -23.84 5.74 -17.85
CA VAL A 163 -23.89 4.60 -16.92
C VAL A 163 -25.21 4.52 -16.17
N ASP A 164 -25.66 3.29 -15.91
CA ASP A 164 -26.83 3.00 -15.10
C ASP A 164 -26.65 3.41 -13.64
N LEU A 165 -27.74 3.70 -12.93
CA LEU A 165 -27.76 4.00 -11.50
C LEU A 165 -26.99 2.94 -10.68
N LYS A 166 -27.09 1.66 -11.05
CA LYS A 166 -26.35 0.56 -10.40
C LYS A 166 -24.84 0.79 -10.46
N ILE A 167 -24.31 1.20 -11.61
CA ILE A 167 -22.86 1.48 -11.79
C ILE A 167 -22.46 2.69 -10.95
N TYR A 168 -23.30 3.72 -10.86
CA TYR A 168 -23.05 4.87 -9.97
C TYR A 168 -22.93 4.44 -8.51
N ILE A 169 -23.85 3.62 -8.02
CA ILE A 169 -23.81 3.11 -6.65
C ILE A 169 -22.54 2.30 -6.42
N LEU A 170 -22.14 1.44 -7.36
CA LEU A 170 -20.90 0.67 -7.29
C LEU A 170 -19.65 1.57 -7.27
N LEU A 171 -19.62 2.64 -8.08
CA LEU A 171 -18.53 3.61 -8.09
C LEU A 171 -18.44 4.37 -6.76
N LEU A 172 -19.54 4.77 -6.16
CA LEU A 172 -19.55 5.39 -4.83
C LEU A 172 -19.09 4.40 -3.76
N PHE A 173 -19.58 3.16 -3.81
CA PHE A 173 -19.19 2.11 -2.86
C PHE A 173 -17.70 1.76 -2.99
N SER A 174 -17.12 1.77 -4.19
CA SER A 174 -15.69 1.54 -4.41
C SER A 174 -14.81 2.49 -3.60
N GLY A 175 -15.30 3.71 -3.34
CA GLY A 175 -14.62 4.68 -2.49
C GLY A 175 -14.43 4.19 -1.06
N PHE A 176 -15.43 3.53 -0.46
CA PHE A 176 -15.32 2.93 0.88
C PHE A 176 -14.37 1.75 0.88
N VAL A 177 -14.50 0.86 -0.12
CA VAL A 177 -13.65 -0.31 -0.28
C VAL A 177 -12.18 0.07 -0.42
N THR A 178 -11.89 1.24 -1.00
CA THR A 178 -10.52 1.76 -1.12
C THR A 178 -10.08 2.52 0.13
N PHE A 179 -10.97 3.32 0.73
CA PHE A 179 -10.64 4.17 1.88
C PHE A 179 -10.26 3.36 3.11
N VAL A 180 -11.03 2.33 3.45
CA VAL A 180 -10.81 1.56 4.68
C VAL A 180 -9.44 0.87 4.71
N PRO A 181 -9.04 0.07 3.69
CA PRO A 181 -7.70 -0.52 3.67
C PRO A 181 -6.58 0.51 3.67
N LEU A 182 -6.74 1.63 2.95
CA LEU A 182 -5.71 2.66 2.89
C LEU A 182 -5.58 3.41 4.22
N ALA A 183 -6.68 3.62 4.96
CA ALA A 183 -6.65 4.18 6.30
C ALA A 183 -5.95 3.23 7.29
N LEU A 184 -6.27 1.93 7.25
CA LEU A 184 -5.60 0.90 8.05
C LEU A 184 -4.11 0.81 7.72
N PHE A 185 -3.74 0.84 6.44
CA PHE A 185 -2.35 0.89 6.00
C PHE A 185 -1.64 2.13 6.57
N ALA A 186 -2.27 3.31 6.51
CA ALA A 186 -1.69 4.54 7.04
C ALA A 186 -1.49 4.49 8.57
N VAL A 187 -2.40 3.84 9.31
CA VAL A 187 -2.22 3.55 10.73
C VAL A 187 -1.03 2.62 10.94
N GLY A 188 -0.95 1.54 10.17
CA GLY A 188 0.17 0.58 10.20
C GLY A 188 1.51 1.25 9.91
N ALA A 189 1.61 2.03 8.84
CA ALA A 189 2.83 2.73 8.44
C ALA A 189 3.33 3.71 9.51
N LYS A 190 2.41 4.32 10.26
CA LYS A 190 2.74 5.25 11.33
C LYS A 190 3.24 4.55 12.60
N ASN A 191 2.65 3.43 12.96
CA ASN A 191 2.84 2.79 14.27
C ASN A 191 3.79 1.59 14.24
N LEU A 192 4.01 0.97 13.07
CA LEU A 192 4.89 -0.18 12.91
C LEU A 192 6.23 0.20 12.27
N PRO A 193 7.29 -0.58 12.48
CA PRO A 193 8.47 -0.52 11.64
C PRO A 193 8.11 -0.79 10.17
N LEU A 194 8.70 -0.04 9.23
CA LEU A 194 8.44 -0.25 7.79
C LEU A 194 8.89 -1.64 7.33
N VAL A 195 9.92 -2.20 7.94
CA VAL A 195 10.36 -3.58 7.67
C VAL A 195 9.26 -4.57 8.02
N THR A 196 8.64 -4.42 9.20
CA THR A 196 7.50 -5.26 9.61
C THR A 196 6.32 -5.08 8.65
N LEU A 197 5.97 -3.83 8.32
CA LEU A 197 4.90 -3.50 7.38
C LEU A 197 5.16 -4.08 5.99
N GLY A 198 6.40 -3.98 5.50
CA GLY A 198 6.80 -4.52 4.21
C GLY A 198 6.65 -6.04 4.16
N ILE A 199 7.19 -6.77 5.15
CA ILE A 199 7.10 -8.24 5.17
C ILE A 199 5.63 -8.70 5.26
N THR A 200 4.81 -8.05 6.08
CA THR A 200 3.36 -8.36 6.15
C THR A 200 2.63 -8.05 4.84
N GLY A 201 3.17 -7.17 4.01
CA GLY A 201 2.66 -6.87 2.67
C GLY A 201 2.56 -8.10 1.75
N TYR A 202 3.40 -9.14 1.98
CA TYR A 202 3.30 -10.41 1.24
C TYR A 202 2.01 -11.19 1.47
N LEU A 203 1.22 -10.85 2.48
CA LEU A 203 -0.12 -11.43 2.67
C LEU A 203 -1.04 -11.12 1.49
N SER A 204 -0.97 -9.93 0.92
CA SER A 204 -1.83 -9.51 -0.20
C SER A 204 -1.62 -10.40 -1.44
N PRO A 205 -0.40 -10.52 -2.03
CA PRO A 205 -0.19 -11.41 -3.16
C PRO A 205 -0.43 -12.89 -2.80
N THR A 206 -0.21 -13.30 -1.55
CA THR A 206 -0.53 -14.65 -1.09
C THR A 206 -2.03 -14.94 -1.15
N ILE A 207 -2.86 -14.04 -0.63
CA ILE A 207 -4.31 -14.17 -0.68
C ILE A 207 -4.81 -14.18 -2.13
N THR A 208 -4.29 -13.28 -2.96
CA THR A 208 -4.65 -13.22 -4.38
C THR A 208 -4.30 -14.53 -5.10
N PHE A 209 -3.11 -15.09 -4.84
CA PHE A 209 -2.69 -16.37 -5.39
C PHE A 209 -3.63 -17.52 -4.98
N LEU A 210 -3.98 -17.58 -3.69
CA LEU A 210 -4.89 -18.62 -3.17
C LEU A 210 -6.30 -18.47 -3.77
N ILE A 211 -6.82 -17.25 -3.92
CA ILE A 211 -8.11 -17.01 -4.57
C ILE A 211 -8.06 -17.45 -6.04
N GLY A 212 -6.99 -17.13 -6.77
CA GLY A 212 -6.80 -17.56 -8.16
C GLY A 212 -6.95 -19.08 -8.31
N ILE A 213 -6.26 -19.84 -7.46
CA ILE A 213 -6.28 -21.29 -7.54
C ILE A 213 -7.57 -21.92 -6.99
N LEU A 214 -8.00 -21.49 -5.78
CA LEU A 214 -9.07 -22.19 -5.05
C LEU A 214 -10.47 -21.76 -5.48
N VAL A 215 -10.61 -20.49 -5.92
CA VAL A 215 -11.93 -19.89 -6.26
C VAL A 215 -12.10 -19.77 -7.77
N LEU A 216 -11.06 -19.28 -8.47
CA LEU A 216 -11.13 -19.05 -9.91
C LEU A 216 -10.66 -20.26 -10.72
N HIS A 217 -10.14 -21.31 -10.06
CA HIS A 217 -9.64 -22.54 -10.67
C HIS A 217 -8.60 -22.28 -11.78
N GLU A 218 -7.76 -21.28 -11.59
CA GLU A 218 -6.67 -20.96 -12.53
C GLU A 218 -5.64 -22.10 -12.56
N ASN A 219 -5.04 -22.29 -13.73
CA ASN A 219 -4.00 -23.32 -13.90
C ASN A 219 -2.78 -23.00 -13.03
N LEU A 220 -2.39 -23.95 -12.19
CA LEU A 220 -1.26 -23.81 -11.28
C LEU A 220 0.06 -23.69 -12.06
N ASN A 221 0.66 -22.51 -12.06
CA ASN A 221 2.01 -22.34 -12.56
C ASN A 221 3.02 -22.84 -11.50
N LYS A 222 3.79 -23.88 -11.84
CA LYS A 222 4.77 -24.50 -10.94
C LYS A 222 5.84 -23.52 -10.45
N VAL A 223 6.31 -22.61 -11.31
CA VAL A 223 7.33 -21.64 -10.94
C VAL A 223 6.78 -20.63 -9.96
N LEU A 224 5.56 -20.15 -10.19
CA LEU A 224 4.85 -19.27 -9.27
C LEU A 224 4.64 -19.93 -7.91
N LEU A 225 4.24 -21.20 -7.88
CA LEU A 225 4.11 -21.97 -6.64
C LEU A 225 5.44 -22.07 -5.88
N ILE A 226 6.54 -22.41 -6.57
CA ILE A 226 7.86 -22.50 -5.94
C ILE A 226 8.28 -21.16 -5.35
N ALA A 227 8.10 -20.06 -6.08
CA ALA A 227 8.40 -18.73 -5.60
C ALA A 227 7.58 -18.39 -4.33
N PHE A 228 6.29 -18.71 -4.31
CA PHE A 228 5.45 -18.52 -3.12
C PHE A 228 5.88 -19.39 -1.94
N LEU A 229 6.21 -20.65 -2.17
CA LEU A 229 6.70 -21.51 -1.09
C LEU A 229 7.96 -20.94 -0.45
N VAL A 230 8.88 -20.41 -1.24
CA VAL A 230 10.10 -19.75 -0.75
C VAL A 230 9.75 -18.49 0.07
N ILE A 231 8.84 -17.63 -0.43
CA ILE A 231 8.37 -16.45 0.30
C ILE A 231 7.68 -16.84 1.61
N TRP A 232 6.84 -17.89 1.60
CA TRP A 232 6.13 -18.36 2.80
C TRP A 232 7.06 -18.89 3.88
N VAL A 233 8.17 -19.56 3.50
CA VAL A 233 9.22 -19.91 4.48
C VAL A 233 9.73 -18.65 5.18
N GLY A 234 10.01 -17.59 4.44
CA GLY A 234 10.41 -16.29 4.99
C GLY A 234 9.35 -15.71 5.94
N LEU A 235 8.07 -15.74 5.54
CA LEU A 235 6.95 -15.25 6.38
C LEU A 235 6.80 -16.06 7.68
N ILE A 236 6.98 -17.36 7.64
CA ILE A 236 6.93 -18.23 8.84
C ILE A 236 8.09 -17.86 9.79
N ILE A 237 9.31 -17.71 9.27
CA ILE A 237 10.48 -17.31 10.07
C ILE A 237 10.23 -15.94 10.71
N PHE A 238 9.74 -14.98 9.96
CA PHE A 238 9.40 -13.65 10.44
C PHE A 238 8.36 -13.71 11.57
N THR A 239 7.23 -14.37 11.32
CA THR A 239 6.11 -14.44 12.26
C THR A 239 6.53 -15.09 13.58
N ARG A 240 7.29 -16.20 13.51
CA ARG A 240 7.85 -16.85 14.71
C ARG A 240 8.80 -15.92 15.46
N GLY A 241 9.68 -15.22 14.75
CA GLY A 241 10.63 -14.28 15.34
C GLY A 241 9.94 -13.13 16.07
N GLU A 242 8.93 -12.49 15.46
CA GLU A 242 8.14 -11.41 16.08
C GLU A 242 7.38 -11.90 17.34
N ILE A 243 6.79 -13.11 17.29
CA ILE A 243 6.10 -13.70 18.45
C ILE A 243 7.08 -13.93 19.59
N LEU A 244 8.26 -14.50 19.34
CA LEU A 244 9.27 -14.77 20.38
C LEU A 244 9.81 -13.47 20.97
N GLU A 245 10.09 -12.47 20.13
CA GLU A 245 10.53 -11.15 20.59
C GLU A 245 9.49 -10.48 21.47
N HIS A 246 8.21 -10.53 21.08
CA HIS A 246 7.13 -9.96 21.87
C HIS A 246 6.95 -10.66 23.21
N ARG A 247 7.01 -12.00 23.24
CA ARG A 247 6.94 -12.79 24.49
C ARG A 247 8.13 -12.50 25.40
N GLY A 248 9.34 -12.37 24.85
CA GLY A 248 10.53 -12.01 25.63
C GLY A 248 10.39 -10.63 26.30
N LYS A 249 9.87 -9.64 25.61
CA LYS A 249 9.60 -8.29 26.17
C LYS A 249 8.57 -8.32 27.29
N LEU A 250 7.51 -9.12 27.15
CA LEU A 250 6.49 -9.28 28.20
C LEU A 250 7.06 -9.98 29.46
N SER A 251 7.93 -10.98 29.28
CA SER A 251 8.57 -11.71 30.39
C SER A 251 9.55 -10.82 31.19
N VAL A 252 10.23 -9.89 30.54
CA VAL A 252 11.12 -8.95 31.22
C VAL A 252 10.32 -7.91 32.02
N ARG A 253 9.24 -7.38 31.43
CA ARG A 253 8.39 -6.37 32.05
C ARG A 253 7.65 -6.89 33.30
N GLY A 254 7.21 -8.15 33.28
CA GLY A 254 6.57 -8.79 34.44
C GLY A 254 7.52 -9.10 35.62
N LYS A 255 8.86 -9.07 35.37
CA LYS A 255 9.87 -9.25 36.42
C LYS A 255 10.29 -7.93 37.10
N ASP A 256 10.00 -6.81 36.45
CA ASP A 256 10.32 -5.47 36.98
C ASP A 256 9.14 -4.91 37.81
N GLU A 257 7.98 -5.60 37.83
CA GLU A 257 6.76 -5.21 38.58
C GLU A 257 6.53 -6.08 39.84
N ASP A 258 7.33 -7.12 40.08
CA ASP A 258 7.38 -7.97 41.29
C ASP A 258 8.58 -7.57 42.17
#